data_e5773d0e34234a817389095411320bf9
#
_entry.id   e5773d0e34234a817389095411320bf9
#
_cell.length_a   1.000
_cell.length_b   1.000
_cell.length_c   1.000
_cell.angle_alpha   90.00
_cell.angle_beta   90.00
_cell.angle_gamma   90.00
#
_symmetry.space_group_name_H-M   'P 1'
#
loop_
_entity.id
_entity.type
_entity.pdbx_description
1 polymer ?
#
loop_
_entity_poly.entity_id
_entity_poly.type
_entity_poly.pdbx_seq_one_letter_code
_entity_poly.pdbx_strand_id
1 'polypeptide(L)'
;MRRLALLIVCAVMPFLAQAGETVPNTLDEAFAALDQLLPPEDRHAFKMATEEKAITRGHMAIGLYIRNEWFRSGKSKLSGKLREAGARSLDDASSMVLTSYWRHLNSKPINLKEQGECYTKWWTEQQRLEKEARAKGENGYGTPTFSCP
;
A
#
# COMPACT_ATOMS: atom_id res chain seq x y z
N MET A 1 33.48 23.57 -59.12
CA MET A 1 33.54 23.81 -57.67
C MET A 1 32.15 23.60 -57.11
N ARG A 2 31.85 22.40 -56.57
CA ARG A 2 30.56 22.04 -55.95
C ARG A 2 30.69 22.21 -54.45
N ARG A 3 29.99 23.17 -53.86
CA ARG A 3 29.91 23.36 -52.42
C ARG A 3 28.90 22.38 -51.82
N LEU A 4 29.39 21.42 -51.05
CA LEU A 4 28.55 20.51 -50.26
C LEU A 4 28.06 21.26 -49.02
N ALA A 5 26.78 21.53 -48.91
CA ALA A 5 26.18 22.07 -47.71
C ALA A 5 25.87 20.92 -46.73
N LEU A 6 26.60 20.91 -45.64
CA LEU A 6 26.39 19.93 -44.56
C LEU A 6 25.19 20.39 -43.70
N LEU A 7 24.05 19.75 -43.86
CA LEU A 7 22.87 19.95 -43.00
C LEU A 7 23.08 19.21 -41.69
N ILE A 8 23.37 19.96 -40.61
CA ILE A 8 23.39 19.44 -39.24
C ILE A 8 21.93 19.31 -38.80
N VAL A 9 21.42 18.09 -38.79
CA VAL A 9 20.13 17.74 -38.18
C VAL A 9 20.35 17.67 -36.69
N CYS A 10 20.04 18.73 -35.95
CA CYS A 10 19.92 18.69 -34.51
C CYS A 10 18.71 17.82 -34.14
N ALA A 11 18.97 16.55 -33.79
CA ALA A 11 17.99 15.69 -33.19
C ALA A 11 17.64 16.24 -31.80
N VAL A 12 16.51 16.92 -31.71
CA VAL A 12 15.91 17.28 -30.41
C VAL A 12 15.37 15.98 -29.82
N MET A 13 16.19 15.33 -28.98
CA MET A 13 15.69 14.24 -28.15
C MET A 13 14.67 14.84 -27.18
N PRO A 14 13.42 14.32 -27.13
CA PRO A 14 12.51 14.69 -26.06
C PRO A 14 13.14 14.23 -24.76
N PHE A 15 13.48 15.17 -23.88
CA PHE A 15 13.81 14.93 -22.50
C PHE A 15 12.55 14.35 -21.87
N LEU A 16 12.44 13.01 -21.83
CA LEU A 16 11.48 12.30 -21.01
C LEU A 16 11.85 12.67 -19.57
N ALA A 17 11.17 13.69 -19.04
CA ALA A 17 11.18 13.98 -17.63
C ALA A 17 10.77 12.66 -16.94
N GLN A 18 11.72 11.97 -16.33
CA GLN A 18 11.43 10.96 -15.32
C GLN A 18 10.70 11.73 -14.22
N ALA A 19 9.37 11.65 -14.24
CA ALA A 19 8.56 12.06 -13.12
C ALA A 19 9.08 11.23 -11.95
N GLY A 20 9.84 11.85 -11.06
CA GLY A 20 10.28 11.21 -9.83
C GLY A 20 9.03 10.64 -9.18
N GLU A 21 9.08 9.37 -8.82
CA GLU A 21 7.99 8.62 -8.24
C GLU A 21 7.49 9.39 -7.01
N THR A 22 6.38 10.10 -7.14
CA THR A 22 5.84 10.95 -6.08
C THR A 22 5.18 10.05 -5.06
N VAL A 23 5.70 10.10 -3.82
CA VAL A 23 5.14 9.34 -2.69
C VAL A 23 3.72 9.84 -2.41
N PRO A 24 2.69 8.98 -2.45
CA PRO A 24 1.30 9.37 -2.23
C PRO A 24 1.07 9.98 -0.84
N ASN A 25 0.29 11.07 -0.77
CA ASN A 25 -0.11 11.75 0.46
C ASN A 25 -1.58 11.56 0.81
N THR A 26 -2.36 11.01 -0.12
CA THR A 26 -3.80 10.71 0.02
C THR A 26 -4.10 9.32 -0.52
N LEU A 27 -5.27 8.76 -0.17
CA LEU A 27 -5.74 7.50 -0.76
C LEU A 27 -5.97 7.63 -2.26
N ASP A 28 -6.51 8.75 -2.74
CA ASP A 28 -6.76 8.95 -4.16
C ASP A 28 -5.44 8.98 -4.96
N GLU A 29 -4.40 9.65 -4.44
CA GLU A 29 -3.06 9.59 -5.03
C GLU A 29 -2.48 8.18 -5.01
N ALA A 30 -2.71 7.41 -3.92
CA ALA A 30 -2.28 6.03 -3.83
C ALA A 30 -3.02 5.13 -4.84
N PHE A 31 -4.31 5.33 -5.04
CA PHE A 31 -5.10 4.60 -6.04
C PHE A 31 -4.59 4.89 -7.46
N ALA A 32 -4.39 6.17 -7.79
CA ALA A 32 -3.84 6.56 -9.09
C ALA A 32 -2.43 5.97 -9.33
N ALA A 33 -1.59 5.94 -8.30
CA ALA A 33 -0.26 5.32 -8.37
C ALA A 33 -0.35 3.80 -8.58
N LEU A 34 -1.26 3.11 -7.87
CA LEU A 34 -1.49 1.67 -8.04
C LEU A 34 -2.08 1.33 -9.41
N ASP A 35 -2.94 2.20 -9.96
CA ASP A 35 -3.47 2.04 -11.33
C ASP A 35 -2.37 2.11 -12.40
N GLN A 36 -1.32 2.88 -12.16
CA GLN A 36 -0.16 2.98 -13.06
C GLN A 36 0.86 1.84 -12.82
N LEU A 37 1.01 1.42 -11.56
CA LEU A 37 1.98 0.39 -11.18
C LEU A 37 1.55 -1.00 -11.62
N LEU A 38 0.25 -1.32 -11.50
CA LEU A 38 -0.27 -2.65 -11.75
C LEU A 38 -0.63 -2.82 -13.24
N PRO A 39 -0.11 -3.88 -13.90
CA PRO A 39 -0.60 -4.29 -15.21
C PRO A 39 -2.13 -4.48 -15.20
N PRO A 40 -2.82 -4.20 -16.31
CA PRO A 40 -4.29 -4.33 -16.38
C PRO A 40 -4.82 -5.70 -15.94
N GLU A 41 -4.11 -6.78 -16.28
CA GLU A 41 -4.45 -8.14 -15.90
C GLU A 41 -4.33 -8.39 -14.40
N ASP A 42 -3.28 -7.87 -13.74
CA ASP A 42 -3.08 -8.01 -12.30
C ASP A 42 -4.12 -7.19 -11.52
N ARG A 43 -4.42 -5.96 -11.99
CA ARG A 43 -5.47 -5.14 -11.43
C ARG A 43 -6.84 -5.80 -11.56
N HIS A 44 -7.13 -6.41 -12.71
CA HIS A 44 -8.36 -7.17 -12.91
C HIS A 44 -8.43 -8.37 -11.96
N ALA A 45 -7.36 -9.16 -11.86
CA ALA A 45 -7.30 -10.30 -10.94
C ALA A 45 -7.46 -9.88 -9.48
N PHE A 46 -6.84 -8.76 -9.06
CA PHE A 46 -7.00 -8.18 -7.74
C PHE A 46 -8.45 -7.76 -7.46
N LYS A 47 -9.09 -7.08 -8.41
CA LYS A 47 -10.50 -6.67 -8.32
C LYS A 47 -11.45 -7.85 -8.19
N MET A 48 -11.25 -8.92 -8.99
CA MET A 48 -12.16 -10.07 -9.06
C MET A 48 -12.01 -11.06 -7.91
N ALA A 49 -10.93 -11.02 -7.15
CA ALA A 49 -10.76 -11.81 -5.95
C ALA A 49 -11.70 -11.34 -4.83
N THR A 50 -11.97 -12.19 -3.84
CA THR A 50 -12.59 -11.72 -2.59
C THR A 50 -11.66 -10.74 -1.88
N GLU A 51 -12.21 -9.80 -1.09
CA GLU A 51 -11.43 -8.80 -0.34
C GLU A 51 -10.27 -9.46 0.42
N GLU A 52 -10.56 -10.47 1.23
CA GLU A 52 -9.56 -11.22 1.98
C GLU A 52 -8.45 -11.82 1.10
N LYS A 53 -8.82 -12.47 -0.01
CA LYS A 53 -7.83 -13.08 -0.92
C LYS A 53 -6.98 -12.04 -1.64
N ALA A 54 -7.58 -10.92 -2.03
CA ALA A 54 -6.86 -9.84 -2.69
C ALA A 54 -5.80 -9.25 -1.75
N ILE A 55 -6.16 -8.95 -0.51
CA ILE A 55 -5.26 -8.37 0.48
C ILE A 55 -4.16 -9.38 0.87
N THR A 56 -4.53 -10.63 1.18
CA THR A 56 -3.56 -11.68 1.55
C THR A 56 -2.51 -11.90 0.45
N ARG A 57 -2.94 -11.99 -0.81
CA ARG A 57 -2.01 -12.14 -1.94
C ARG A 57 -1.18 -10.88 -2.20
N GLY A 58 -1.83 -9.71 -2.09
CA GLY A 58 -1.18 -8.43 -2.31
C GLY A 58 -0.17 -8.05 -1.22
N HIS A 59 -0.30 -8.60 0.00
CA HIS A 59 0.50 -8.21 1.16
C HIS A 59 2.02 -8.32 0.93
N MET A 60 2.49 -9.43 0.38
CA MET A 60 3.93 -9.68 0.15
C MET A 60 4.45 -9.12 -1.17
N ALA A 61 3.59 -8.64 -2.05
CA ALA A 61 3.96 -8.01 -3.32
C ALA A 61 3.71 -6.50 -3.26
N ILE A 62 2.49 -6.08 -3.56
CA ILE A 62 2.09 -4.65 -3.59
C ILE A 62 2.26 -4.02 -2.20
N GLY A 63 1.88 -4.71 -1.13
CA GLY A 63 2.02 -4.24 0.24
C GLY A 63 3.49 -4.02 0.62
N LEU A 64 4.40 -4.91 0.22
CA LEU A 64 5.84 -4.74 0.44
C LEU A 64 6.38 -3.51 -0.30
N TYR A 65 5.94 -3.29 -1.55
CA TYR A 65 6.28 -2.10 -2.32
C TYR A 65 5.81 -0.83 -1.60
N ILE A 66 4.54 -0.76 -1.19
CA ILE A 66 3.97 0.37 -0.45
C ILE A 66 4.80 0.68 0.81
N ARG A 67 5.14 -0.34 1.59
CA ARG A 67 5.95 -0.17 2.80
C ARG A 67 7.33 0.41 2.50
N ASN A 68 8.00 -0.13 1.50
CA ASN A 68 9.39 0.24 1.19
C ASN A 68 9.47 1.59 0.49
N GLU A 69 8.66 1.81 -0.55
CA GLU A 69 8.79 2.98 -1.41
C GLU A 69 8.00 4.19 -0.88
N TRP A 70 6.82 3.95 -0.29
CA TRP A 70 5.99 5.07 0.15
C TRP A 70 6.14 5.41 1.63
N PHE A 71 6.27 4.42 2.51
CA PHE A 71 6.14 4.66 3.95
C PHE A 71 7.47 4.67 4.71
N ARG A 72 8.45 3.86 4.33
CA ARG A 72 9.72 3.74 5.06
C ARG A 72 10.51 5.05 5.14
N SER A 73 10.41 5.89 4.12
CA SER A 73 11.08 7.20 4.09
C SER A 73 10.52 8.20 5.10
N GLY A 74 9.32 7.97 5.64
CA GLY A 74 8.60 8.89 6.52
C GLY A 74 8.05 10.15 5.81
N LYS A 75 8.22 10.26 4.50
CA LYS A 75 7.80 11.45 3.71
C LYS A 75 6.30 11.43 3.37
N SER A 76 5.65 10.28 3.38
CA SER A 76 4.23 10.14 3.05
C SER A 76 3.34 10.68 4.17
N LYS A 77 2.55 11.70 3.86
CA LYS A 77 1.48 12.16 4.77
C LYS A 77 0.37 11.11 4.93
N LEU A 78 0.20 10.24 3.93
CA LEU A 78 -0.78 9.14 3.99
C LEU A 78 -0.48 8.19 5.14
N SER A 79 0.80 7.82 5.37
CA SER A 79 1.17 6.92 6.48
C SER A 79 0.78 7.51 7.84
N GLY A 80 0.88 8.84 8.01
CA GLY A 80 0.42 9.54 9.21
C GLY A 80 -1.09 9.44 9.40
N LYS A 81 -1.87 9.70 8.34
CA LYS A 81 -3.34 9.60 8.36
C LYS A 81 -3.82 8.17 8.66
N LEU A 82 -3.16 7.16 8.11
CA LEU A 82 -3.50 5.75 8.39
C LEU A 82 -3.18 5.39 9.84
N ARG A 83 -2.11 5.94 10.40
CA ARG A 83 -1.78 5.78 11.82
C ARG A 83 -2.81 6.45 12.73
N GLU A 84 -3.24 7.65 12.40
CA GLU A 84 -4.34 8.34 13.09
C GLU A 84 -5.66 7.56 13.02
N ALA A 85 -5.90 6.86 11.89
CA ALA A 85 -7.06 5.98 11.72
C ALA A 85 -6.95 4.67 12.52
N GLY A 86 -5.76 4.24 12.98
CA GLY A 86 -5.58 3.05 13.82
C GLY A 86 -4.48 2.08 13.41
N ALA A 87 -3.77 2.32 12.29
CA ALA A 87 -2.60 1.52 11.92
C ALA A 87 -1.48 1.68 12.94
N ARG A 88 -0.91 0.59 13.45
CA ARG A 88 0.20 0.61 14.41
C ARG A 88 1.55 0.20 13.82
N SER A 89 1.52 -0.38 12.65
CA SER A 89 2.70 -0.80 11.90
C SER A 89 2.63 -0.35 10.44
N LEU A 90 3.75 -0.45 9.71
CA LEU A 90 3.73 -0.23 8.26
C LEU A 90 2.98 -1.35 7.53
N ASP A 91 2.92 -2.54 8.13
CA ASP A 91 2.12 -3.66 7.61
C ASP A 91 0.62 -3.32 7.68
N ASP A 92 0.13 -2.85 8.83
CA ASP A 92 -1.27 -2.40 8.97
C ASP A 92 -1.57 -1.29 7.95
N ALA A 93 -0.71 -0.27 7.88
CA ALA A 93 -0.90 0.86 6.97
C ALA A 93 -0.96 0.39 5.50
N SER A 94 -0.06 -0.50 5.08
CA SER A 94 -0.08 -1.03 3.71
C SER A 94 -1.31 -1.90 3.43
N SER A 95 -1.76 -2.70 4.41
CA SER A 95 -2.99 -3.49 4.29
C SER A 95 -4.23 -2.60 4.20
N MET A 96 -4.29 -1.50 4.97
CA MET A 96 -5.37 -0.51 4.86
C MET A 96 -5.40 0.16 3.47
N VAL A 97 -4.24 0.41 2.84
CA VAL A 97 -4.21 0.90 1.45
C VAL A 97 -4.76 -0.15 0.50
N LEU A 98 -4.33 -1.42 0.63
CA LEU A 98 -4.80 -2.52 -0.24
C LEU A 98 -6.29 -2.76 -0.10
N THR A 99 -6.82 -2.78 1.13
CA THR A 99 -8.26 -2.90 1.42
C THR A 99 -9.03 -1.74 0.79
N SER A 100 -8.54 -0.51 0.98
CA SER A 100 -9.16 0.69 0.42
C SER A 100 -9.13 0.66 -1.10
N TYR A 101 -8.03 0.23 -1.72
CA TYR A 101 -7.91 0.11 -3.16
C TYR A 101 -8.86 -0.95 -3.73
N TRP A 102 -8.95 -2.13 -3.10
CA TRP A 102 -9.90 -3.16 -3.51
C TRP A 102 -11.34 -2.66 -3.44
N ARG A 103 -11.70 -1.96 -2.36
CA ARG A 103 -13.04 -1.36 -2.17
C ARG A 103 -13.30 -0.29 -3.24
N HIS A 104 -12.32 0.56 -3.54
CA HIS A 104 -12.40 1.55 -4.61
C HIS A 104 -12.69 0.89 -5.97
N LEU A 105 -11.92 -0.13 -6.37
CA LEU A 105 -12.11 -0.86 -7.63
C LEU A 105 -13.49 -1.53 -7.72
N ASN A 106 -14.09 -1.90 -6.61
CA ASN A 106 -15.39 -2.55 -6.51
C ASN A 106 -16.54 -1.59 -6.16
N SER A 107 -16.31 -0.28 -6.17
CA SER A 107 -17.29 0.76 -5.83
C SER A 107 -17.94 0.55 -4.46
N LYS A 108 -17.15 0.05 -3.49
CA LYS A 108 -17.57 -0.16 -2.11
C LYS A 108 -17.13 1.01 -1.22
N PRO A 109 -17.84 1.27 -0.10
CA PRO A 109 -17.41 2.26 0.89
C PRO A 109 -16.02 1.92 1.46
N ILE A 110 -15.12 2.89 1.51
CA ILE A 110 -13.74 2.69 2.02
C ILE A 110 -13.75 2.36 3.51
N ASN A 111 -14.58 3.03 4.32
CA ASN A 111 -14.73 2.80 5.76
C ASN A 111 -13.39 2.77 6.51
N LEU A 112 -12.54 3.76 6.29
CA LEU A 112 -11.18 3.81 6.85
C LEU A 112 -11.18 3.74 8.39
N LYS A 113 -12.17 4.36 9.03
CA LYS A 113 -12.35 4.30 10.49
C LYS A 113 -12.58 2.87 10.98
N GLU A 114 -13.47 2.12 10.31
CA GLU A 114 -13.76 0.72 10.65
C GLU A 114 -12.53 -0.18 10.49
N GLN A 115 -11.76 0.02 9.43
CA GLN A 115 -10.49 -0.68 9.23
C GLN A 115 -9.53 -0.41 10.41
N GLY A 116 -9.34 0.85 10.79
CA GLY A 116 -8.46 1.24 11.90
C GLY A 116 -8.94 0.73 13.26
N GLU A 117 -10.24 0.72 13.50
CA GLU A 117 -10.83 0.13 14.72
C GLU A 117 -10.55 -1.38 14.81
N CYS A 118 -10.58 -2.11 13.68
CA CYS A 118 -10.20 -3.51 13.64
C CYS A 118 -8.73 -3.70 14.06
N TYR A 119 -7.79 -2.96 13.48
CA TYR A 119 -6.37 -3.04 13.86
C TYR A 119 -6.13 -2.68 15.32
N THR A 120 -6.84 -1.67 15.84
CA THR A 120 -6.76 -1.30 17.26
C THR A 120 -7.20 -2.44 18.17
N LYS A 121 -8.31 -3.12 17.85
CA LYS A 121 -8.79 -4.30 18.59
C LYS A 121 -7.82 -5.47 18.49
N TRP A 122 -7.28 -5.72 17.30
CA TRP A 122 -6.33 -6.80 17.07
C TRP A 122 -5.07 -6.64 17.95
N TRP A 123 -4.48 -5.46 17.96
CA TRP A 123 -3.30 -5.17 18.76
C TRP A 123 -3.57 -5.21 20.26
N THR A 124 -4.76 -4.78 20.70
CA THR A 124 -5.17 -4.88 22.10
C THR A 124 -5.26 -6.33 22.56
N GLU A 125 -5.86 -7.19 21.74
CA GLU A 125 -5.98 -8.61 22.00
C GLU A 125 -4.60 -9.31 21.95
N GLN A 126 -3.77 -8.96 20.99
CA GLN A 126 -2.40 -9.46 20.90
C GLN A 126 -1.61 -9.19 22.20
N GLN A 127 -1.66 -7.95 22.71
CA GLN A 127 -0.99 -7.57 23.96
C GLN A 127 -1.54 -8.33 25.17
N ARG A 128 -2.85 -8.60 25.21
CA ARG A 128 -3.48 -9.40 26.26
C ARG A 128 -2.93 -10.83 26.25
N LEU A 129 -2.93 -11.46 25.07
CA LEU A 129 -2.43 -12.83 24.88
C LEU A 129 -0.93 -12.96 25.22
N GLU A 130 -0.12 -11.99 24.80
CA GLU A 130 1.31 -11.97 25.15
C GLU A 130 1.54 -11.86 26.67
N LYS A 131 0.76 -11.02 27.34
CA LYS A 131 0.86 -10.89 28.82
C LYS A 131 0.48 -12.18 29.52
N GLU A 132 -0.56 -12.86 29.05
CA GLU A 132 -0.99 -14.15 29.63
C GLU A 132 0.04 -15.27 29.38
N ALA A 133 0.61 -15.36 28.16
CA ALA A 133 1.66 -16.33 27.86
C ALA A 133 2.89 -16.11 28.76
N ARG A 134 3.34 -14.87 28.92
CA ARG A 134 4.46 -14.53 29.84
C ARG A 134 4.17 -14.91 31.29
N ALA A 135 2.94 -14.68 31.77
CA ALA A 135 2.56 -15.04 33.12
C ALA A 135 2.59 -16.55 33.39
N LYS A 136 2.38 -17.35 32.31
CA LYS A 136 2.46 -18.83 32.37
C LYS A 136 3.87 -19.39 32.12
N GLY A 137 4.86 -18.54 31.84
CA GLY A 137 6.22 -18.96 31.45
C GLY A 137 6.32 -19.57 30.07
N GLU A 138 5.32 -19.32 29.20
CA GLU A 138 5.29 -19.82 27.83
C GLU A 138 6.12 -18.92 26.90
N ASN A 139 6.99 -19.52 26.10
CA ASN A 139 7.78 -18.82 25.06
C ASN A 139 6.97 -18.76 23.75
N GLY A 140 5.79 -18.18 23.76
CA GLY A 140 4.93 -18.07 22.61
C GLY A 140 4.12 -16.79 22.59
N TYR A 141 3.88 -16.26 21.37
CA TYR A 141 2.95 -15.15 21.19
C TYR A 141 1.60 -15.75 20.78
N GLY A 142 0.60 -15.64 21.69
CA GLY A 142 -0.77 -15.93 21.28
C GLY A 142 -1.15 -15.01 20.09
N THR A 143 -1.86 -15.55 19.11
CA THR A 143 -2.36 -14.76 17.98
C THR A 143 -3.86 -14.58 18.14
N PRO A 144 -4.41 -13.35 17.94
CA PRO A 144 -5.85 -13.17 17.92
C PRO A 144 -6.54 -14.12 16.93
N THR A 145 -7.72 -14.59 17.29
CA THR A 145 -8.50 -15.54 16.47
C THR A 145 -9.24 -14.89 15.29
N PHE A 146 -9.13 -13.58 15.16
CA PHE A 146 -9.70 -12.82 14.05
C PHE A 146 -8.59 -12.08 13.29
N SER A 147 -8.84 -11.81 12.01
CA SER A 147 -7.97 -10.98 11.15
C SER A 147 -8.70 -9.70 10.75
N CYS A 148 -7.93 -8.66 10.48
CA CYS A 148 -8.44 -7.46 9.84
C CYS A 148 -8.30 -7.59 8.32
N PRO A 149 -9.21 -6.96 7.55
CA PRO A 149 -9.15 -6.97 6.11
C PRO A 149 -7.91 -6.25 5.58
#